data_2123be89e06bf3707c5e5a3e5c04ee3c
#
_entry.id   2123be89e06bf3707c5e5a3e5c04ee3c
#
_cell.length_a   1.000
_cell.length_b   1.000
_cell.length_c   1.000
_cell.angle_alpha   90.00
_cell.angle_beta   90.00
_cell.angle_gamma   90.00
#
_symmetry.space_group_name_H-M   'P 1'
#
loop_
_entity.id
_entity.type
_entity.pdbx_description
1 polymer ?
#
loop_
_entity_poly.entity_id
_entity_poly.type
_entity_poly.pdbx_seq_one_letter_code
_entity_poly.pdbx_strand_id
1 'polypeptide(L)'
;MSFWHVLPFFFATHQVNQNPKLLPNITLGYNIYENFYNARLTYEVMMDLLSAGQESVPNYSCGKQNNLLPLLEDTDSDLFSQISTMLSVYKIPQINYGVISHIPEQKHHFPFFYRVTPKQEPPHSAIVKLLLYFRWTWIGLAAPDNESGEKFRRTFVPEALKKGVCVAFSESLPMVIEVGKNKDVLQYFSDTKCLFLPIEQEEDACWGPSDTPDNTAMADAAHCEKCPDEQYSNKKRDQCVPKIITFLSYKEMLGLILAITALFLSLNTALILGIFIKYRETPIVKANNRDLTYILLVSLLLSFLTSLLFIGKPQKVTCLLQQITFSVVFSVAVSSLLAKTIMVVVAFLATKPDSRMRKWLGKSLANSIVLSCSGVQVGICLIWLGISPPFPHSDLHSQPGEILLQCKEGSAIMFYTALGYMGFLAAICFLVAFLARKLPGTFNEAKWITFSMLVFCSVWISFVPTYLSTKGKYMVAVQIFSILASSLGLLGCIFVPKCYILILRPDMNTKEQLIMKNNEGS
;
A
#
# COMPACT_ATOMS: atom_id res chain seq x y z
N MET A 1 28.32 3.11 15.19
CA MET A 1 29.19 3.73 14.14
C MET A 1 28.62 3.43 12.77
N SER A 2 28.41 4.44 11.95
CA SER A 2 28.01 4.20 10.56
C SER A 2 29.26 3.69 9.80
N PHE A 3 29.27 2.43 9.46
CA PHE A 3 30.35 1.75 8.71
C PHE A 3 30.77 2.53 7.46
N TRP A 4 29.82 3.21 6.83
CA TRP A 4 30.02 4.01 5.62
C TRP A 4 30.89 5.26 5.81
N HIS A 5 30.99 5.80 7.02
CA HIS A 5 31.84 6.96 7.31
C HIS A 5 33.32 6.55 7.55
N VAL A 6 33.54 5.35 8.04
CA VAL A 6 34.87 4.85 8.38
C VAL A 6 35.57 4.20 7.17
N LEU A 7 34.83 3.55 6.30
CA LEU A 7 35.37 2.84 5.15
C LEU A 7 36.17 3.72 4.18
N PRO A 8 35.69 4.93 3.78
CA PRO A 8 36.47 5.85 2.95
C PRO A 8 37.78 6.30 3.60
N PHE A 9 37.79 6.48 4.92
CA PHE A 9 38.99 6.84 5.69
C PHE A 9 40.03 5.73 5.65
N PHE A 10 39.65 4.48 5.86
CA PHE A 10 40.55 3.32 5.72
C PHE A 10 41.16 3.23 4.32
N PHE A 11 40.31 3.38 3.32
CA PHE A 11 40.75 3.31 1.92
C PHE A 11 41.75 4.45 1.60
N ALA A 12 41.46 5.68 2.01
CA ALA A 12 42.34 6.84 1.81
C ALA A 12 43.68 6.66 2.51
N THR A 13 43.68 6.24 3.78
CA THR A 13 44.92 6.00 4.56
C THR A 13 45.76 4.90 3.92
N HIS A 14 45.13 3.81 3.47
CA HIS A 14 45.81 2.72 2.76
C HIS A 14 46.45 3.20 1.44
N GLN A 15 45.73 3.98 0.64
CA GLN A 15 46.26 4.56 -0.60
C GLN A 15 47.42 5.52 -0.36
N VAL A 16 47.33 6.38 0.67
CA VAL A 16 48.43 7.28 1.05
C VAL A 16 49.65 6.49 1.45
N ASN A 17 49.53 5.44 2.26
CA ASN A 17 50.63 4.60 2.70
C ASN A 17 51.25 3.79 1.56
N GLN A 18 50.50 3.44 0.51
CA GLN A 18 51.02 2.74 -0.65
C GLN A 18 51.76 3.64 -1.64
N ASN A 19 51.59 4.96 -1.53
CA ASN A 19 52.20 5.89 -2.49
C ASN A 19 53.54 6.42 -1.99
N PRO A 20 54.70 5.92 -2.50
CA PRO A 20 56.00 6.33 -2.02
C PRO A 20 56.39 7.79 -2.31
N LYS A 21 55.60 8.46 -3.18
CA LYS A 21 55.82 9.87 -3.48
C LYS A 21 55.16 10.82 -2.47
N LEU A 22 54.12 10.34 -1.77
CA LEU A 22 53.39 11.17 -0.79
C LEU A 22 54.11 11.17 0.57
N LEU A 23 54.46 9.99 1.08
CA LEU A 23 55.12 9.83 2.38
C LEU A 23 56.28 8.84 2.25
N PRO A 24 57.47 9.27 1.77
CA PRO A 24 58.63 8.38 1.66
C PRO A 24 59.10 7.93 3.04
N ASN A 25 59.12 6.63 3.28
CA ASN A 25 59.58 5.99 4.51
C ASN A 25 58.76 6.35 5.80
N ILE A 26 57.54 6.86 5.63
CA ILE A 26 56.65 7.15 6.75
C ILE A 26 55.32 6.44 6.49
N THR A 27 54.78 5.80 7.53
CA THR A 27 53.47 5.17 7.48
C THR A 27 52.52 5.92 8.41
N LEU A 28 51.32 6.26 7.92
CA LEU A 28 50.25 6.82 8.74
C LEU A 28 49.56 5.71 9.53
N GLY A 29 49.63 5.78 10.84
CA GLY A 29 48.75 5.06 11.73
C GLY A 29 47.48 5.85 12.00
N TYR A 30 46.50 5.24 12.61
CA TYR A 30 45.24 5.88 13.01
C TYR A 30 44.64 5.20 14.23
N ASN A 31 43.92 5.99 15.02
CA ASN A 31 43.03 5.55 16.08
C ASN A 31 41.63 6.03 15.77
N ILE A 32 40.63 5.21 16.01
CA ILE A 32 39.23 5.50 15.74
C ILE A 32 38.47 5.48 17.07
N TYR A 33 37.76 6.56 17.34
CA TYR A 33 36.95 6.71 18.51
C TYR A 33 35.51 6.98 18.10
N GLU A 34 34.57 6.33 18.77
CA GLU A 34 33.15 6.57 18.56
C GLU A 34 32.58 7.34 19.77
N ASN A 35 31.98 8.47 19.52
CA ASN A 35 31.41 9.32 20.55
C ASN A 35 29.89 9.20 20.70
N PHE A 36 29.21 8.43 19.85
CA PHE A 36 27.74 8.26 19.81
C PHE A 36 26.97 9.58 19.90
N TYR A 37 27.53 10.69 19.39
CA TYR A 37 27.02 12.06 19.50
C TYR A 37 26.76 12.49 20.96
N ASN A 38 27.46 11.91 21.90
CA ASN A 38 27.34 12.19 23.33
C ASN A 38 28.48 13.08 23.79
N ALA A 39 28.12 14.28 24.29
CA ALA A 39 29.09 15.28 24.74
C ALA A 39 30.04 14.75 25.83
N ARG A 40 29.51 14.01 26.81
CA ARG A 40 30.31 13.45 27.91
C ARG A 40 31.34 12.44 27.39
N LEU A 41 30.93 11.52 26.53
CA LEU A 41 31.82 10.52 25.93
C LEU A 41 32.88 11.20 25.03
N THR A 42 32.50 12.24 24.32
CA THR A 42 33.44 13.06 23.54
C THR A 42 34.51 13.70 24.40
N TYR A 43 34.13 14.25 25.58
CA TYR A 43 35.09 14.79 26.54
C TYR A 43 36.03 13.71 27.09
N GLU A 44 35.52 12.55 27.46
CA GLU A 44 36.30 11.42 27.95
C GLU A 44 37.35 11.00 26.92
N VAL A 45 36.94 10.81 25.66
CA VAL A 45 37.83 10.47 24.55
C VAL A 45 38.87 11.56 24.28
N MET A 46 38.48 12.82 24.35
CA MET A 46 39.42 13.95 24.18
C MET A 46 40.43 14.02 25.34
N MET A 47 40.01 13.75 26.57
CA MET A 47 40.90 13.70 27.73
C MET A 47 41.93 12.57 27.58
N ASP A 48 41.50 11.38 27.15
CA ASP A 48 42.40 10.27 26.86
C ASP A 48 43.39 10.59 25.74
N LEU A 49 42.92 11.20 24.65
CA LEU A 49 43.75 11.58 23.50
C LEU A 49 44.83 12.61 23.88
N LEU A 50 44.51 13.51 24.79
CA LEU A 50 45.38 14.61 25.22
C LEU A 50 46.23 14.26 26.44
N SER A 51 46.05 13.08 27.02
CA SER A 51 46.76 12.55 28.18
C SER A 51 48.07 11.88 27.77
N ALA A 52 49.12 12.06 28.50
CA ALA A 52 50.46 11.50 28.22
C ALA A 52 50.84 10.34 29.15
N GLY A 53 49.93 9.82 29.98
CA GLY A 53 50.20 8.80 31.00
C GLY A 53 49.11 7.74 31.13
N GLN A 54 49.25 6.92 32.20
CA GLN A 54 48.23 5.87 32.50
C GLN A 54 46.93 6.45 33.10
N GLU A 55 46.94 7.70 33.53
CA GLU A 55 45.76 8.41 34.04
C GLU A 55 45.26 9.40 32.99
N SER A 56 43.95 9.46 32.80
CA SER A 56 43.29 10.37 31.85
C SER A 56 43.33 11.84 32.32
N VAL A 57 44.54 12.34 32.56
CA VAL A 57 44.78 13.73 32.93
C VAL A 57 45.50 14.42 31.78
N PRO A 58 44.87 15.41 31.13
CA PRO A 58 45.52 16.17 30.06
C PRO A 58 46.78 16.89 30.58
N ASN A 59 47.91 16.58 29.98
CA ASN A 59 49.17 17.21 30.32
C ASN A 59 49.65 18.08 29.17
N TYR A 60 49.58 19.38 29.32
CA TYR A 60 50.09 20.32 28.34
C TYR A 60 51.62 20.34 28.37
N SER A 61 52.24 19.66 27.44
CA SER A 61 53.67 19.79 27.18
C SER A 61 53.90 20.39 25.79
N CYS A 62 54.38 21.61 25.75
CA CYS A 62 54.63 22.35 24.52
C CYS A 62 55.60 21.55 23.61
N GLY A 63 55.14 21.05 22.49
CA GLY A 63 55.93 20.38 21.47
C GLY A 63 56.22 18.88 21.68
N LYS A 64 55.54 18.17 22.59
CA LYS A 64 55.80 16.76 22.88
C LYS A 64 54.65 15.80 22.71
N GLN A 65 53.60 16.14 21.97
CA GLN A 65 52.72 15.08 21.51
C GLN A 65 53.32 14.45 20.25
N ASN A 66 54.32 13.64 20.51
CA ASN A 66 54.98 12.87 19.48
C ASN A 66 53.96 11.93 18.87
N ASN A 67 53.58 12.15 17.60
CA ASN A 67 52.82 11.33 16.71
C ASN A 67 51.33 11.64 16.50
N LEU A 68 50.70 12.59 17.21
CA LEU A 68 49.35 13.04 16.86
C LEU A 68 49.46 14.16 15.80
N LEU A 69 49.05 13.85 14.56
CA LEU A 69 49.07 14.79 13.45
C LEU A 69 47.83 15.69 13.47
N PRO A 70 46.73 15.36 12.82
CA PRO A 70 45.46 16.03 12.95
C PRO A 70 44.40 15.16 13.63
N LEU A 71 43.35 15.78 14.15
CA LEU A 71 42.09 15.13 14.44
C LEU A 71 41.15 15.24 13.22
N LEU A 72 40.70 14.13 12.68
CA LEU A 72 39.65 14.11 11.69
C LEU A 72 38.29 13.85 12.36
N GLU A 73 37.30 14.65 12.06
CA GLU A 73 35.99 14.55 12.69
C GLU A 73 34.83 14.67 11.70
N ASP A 74 33.73 13.97 12.04
CA ASP A 74 32.40 14.12 11.43
C ASP A 74 31.41 14.39 12.57
N THR A 75 31.59 15.51 13.28
CA THR A 75 30.77 15.85 14.44
C THR A 75 29.71 16.88 14.10
N ASP A 76 28.64 16.91 14.90
CA ASP A 76 27.57 17.90 14.80
C ASP A 76 28.04 19.26 15.34
N SER A 77 27.33 20.34 15.00
CA SER A 77 27.67 21.72 15.33
C SER A 77 27.86 21.99 16.84
N ASP A 78 27.11 21.28 17.67
CA ASP A 78 27.11 21.47 19.12
C ASP A 78 28.40 20.97 19.78
N LEU A 79 28.95 19.86 19.29
CA LEU A 79 30.22 19.30 19.78
C LEU A 79 31.45 19.96 19.15
N PHE A 80 31.29 20.51 17.95
CA PHE A 80 32.37 21.15 17.20
C PHE A 80 33.06 22.26 18.00
N SER A 81 32.29 23.21 18.60
CA SER A 81 32.85 24.34 19.32
C SER A 81 33.67 23.90 20.55
N GLN A 82 33.22 22.85 21.22
CA GLN A 82 33.87 22.27 22.38
C GLN A 82 35.19 21.61 22.01
N ILE A 83 35.18 20.75 20.99
CA ILE A 83 36.36 20.07 20.45
C ILE A 83 37.39 21.09 19.95
N SER A 84 36.94 22.08 19.17
CA SER A 84 37.82 23.13 18.63
C SER A 84 38.49 23.98 19.73
N THR A 85 37.75 24.30 20.78
CA THR A 85 38.32 25.04 21.93
C THR A 85 39.41 24.22 22.61
N MET A 86 39.19 22.93 22.87
CA MET A 86 40.21 22.08 23.49
C MET A 86 41.44 21.90 22.58
N LEU A 87 41.23 21.56 21.30
CA LEU A 87 42.32 21.34 20.34
C LEU A 87 43.14 22.62 20.09
N SER A 88 42.52 23.80 20.14
CA SER A 88 43.21 25.08 19.95
C SER A 88 44.23 25.35 21.05
N VAL A 89 43.97 24.93 22.29
CA VAL A 89 44.90 25.03 23.42
C VAL A 89 46.16 24.21 23.14
N TYR A 90 46.02 23.02 22.57
CA TYR A 90 47.12 22.11 22.25
C TYR A 90 47.71 22.35 20.85
N LYS A 91 47.17 23.29 20.07
CA LYS A 91 47.57 23.61 18.70
C LYS A 91 47.52 22.41 17.74
N ILE A 92 46.56 21.50 17.97
CA ILE A 92 46.37 20.33 17.14
C ILE A 92 45.44 20.70 15.97
N PRO A 93 45.81 20.44 14.72
CA PRO A 93 44.94 20.69 13.57
C PRO A 93 43.67 19.80 13.63
N GLN A 94 42.54 20.45 13.49
CA GLN A 94 41.21 19.80 13.38
C GLN A 94 40.75 19.87 11.94
N ILE A 95 40.49 18.71 11.33
CA ILE A 95 40.03 18.59 9.97
C ILE A 95 38.61 18.03 10.00
N ASN A 96 37.65 18.83 9.57
CA ASN A 96 36.26 18.40 9.47
C ASN A 96 35.92 18.00 8.05
N TYR A 97 35.38 16.77 7.85
CA TYR A 97 34.88 16.25 6.59
C TYR A 97 33.37 16.07 6.58
N GLY A 98 32.70 16.27 7.71
CA GLY A 98 31.26 16.20 7.85
C GLY A 98 30.52 17.40 7.28
N VAL A 99 29.22 17.23 7.13
CA VAL A 99 28.31 18.29 6.66
C VAL A 99 27.86 19.15 7.85
N ILE A 100 28.71 20.06 8.28
CA ILE A 100 28.29 21.04 9.29
C ILE A 100 27.67 22.25 8.58
N SER A 101 26.39 22.49 8.83
CA SER A 101 25.64 23.58 8.20
C SER A 101 26.05 24.97 8.65
N HIS A 102 26.60 25.11 9.88
CA HIS A 102 26.88 26.41 10.49
C HIS A 102 28.18 26.40 11.32
N ILE A 103 29.28 26.70 10.67
CA ILE A 103 30.48 27.10 11.38
C ILE A 103 30.48 28.62 11.41
N PRO A 104 30.73 29.26 12.59
CA PRO A 104 30.96 30.69 12.65
C PRO A 104 32.08 31.07 11.68
N GLU A 105 31.84 32.02 10.78
CA GLU A 105 32.84 32.48 9.77
C GLU A 105 34.09 33.12 10.37
N GLN A 106 34.20 33.19 11.69
CA GLN A 106 35.27 33.84 12.38
C GLN A 106 36.50 32.93 12.52
N LYS A 107 37.30 32.88 11.46
CA LYS A 107 38.65 32.25 11.48
C LYS A 107 39.51 32.69 12.70
N HIS A 108 39.22 33.85 13.30
CA HIS A 108 39.91 34.35 14.46
C HIS A 108 39.68 33.55 15.74
N HIS A 109 38.57 32.82 15.86
CA HIS A 109 38.29 32.01 17.03
C HIS A 109 38.87 30.60 16.98
N PHE A 110 39.03 30.02 15.76
CA PHE A 110 39.54 28.66 15.60
C PHE A 110 40.68 28.59 14.56
N PRO A 111 41.89 29.00 14.89
CA PRO A 111 43.00 29.13 13.95
C PRO A 111 43.51 27.80 13.38
N PHE A 112 43.26 26.68 14.05
CA PHE A 112 43.73 25.35 13.68
C PHE A 112 42.61 24.48 13.02
N PHE A 113 41.49 25.08 12.68
CA PHE A 113 40.39 24.39 12.05
C PHE A 113 40.46 24.45 10.51
N TYR A 114 40.33 23.29 9.89
CA TYR A 114 40.31 23.11 8.43
C TYR A 114 39.06 22.37 8.00
N ARG A 115 38.33 22.91 7.04
CA ARG A 115 37.16 22.30 6.46
C ARG A 115 37.51 21.77 5.08
N VAL A 116 37.21 20.46 4.83
CA VAL A 116 37.43 19.80 3.53
C VAL A 116 36.19 19.90 2.63
N THR A 117 35.00 19.90 3.22
CA THR A 117 33.76 20.04 2.47
C THR A 117 33.53 21.45 1.96
N PRO A 118 33.04 21.66 0.72
CA PRO A 118 32.69 22.98 0.23
C PRO A 118 31.66 23.67 1.14
N LYS A 119 31.70 25.01 1.16
CA LYS A 119 30.66 25.80 1.83
C LYS A 119 29.32 25.48 1.17
N GLN A 120 28.45 24.75 1.85
CA GLN A 120 27.09 24.55 1.37
C GLN A 120 26.27 25.81 1.63
N GLU A 121 25.58 26.28 0.60
CA GLU A 121 24.50 27.24 0.82
C GLU A 121 23.42 26.59 1.67
N PRO A 122 22.76 27.34 2.56
CA PRO A 122 21.71 26.77 3.40
C PRO A 122 20.64 26.13 2.50
N PRO A 123 20.25 24.87 2.76
CA PRO A 123 19.37 24.12 1.88
C PRO A 123 17.92 24.65 1.83
N HIS A 124 17.60 25.67 2.64
CA HIS A 124 16.25 26.22 2.79
C HIS A 124 15.60 26.60 1.47
N SER A 125 16.32 27.34 0.62
CA SER A 125 15.79 27.77 -0.67
C SER A 125 15.53 26.59 -1.63
N ALA A 126 16.40 25.58 -1.61
CA ALA A 126 16.23 24.37 -2.41
C ALA A 126 15.04 23.52 -1.92
N ILE A 127 14.90 23.39 -0.59
CA ILE A 127 13.78 22.68 0.02
C ILE A 127 12.46 23.36 -0.33
N VAL A 128 12.36 24.68 -0.19
CA VAL A 128 11.12 25.41 -0.55
C VAL A 128 10.81 25.28 -2.03
N LYS A 129 11.81 25.31 -2.92
CA LYS A 129 11.59 25.04 -4.37
C LYS A 129 11.07 23.63 -4.60
N LEU A 130 11.56 22.63 -3.88
CA LEU A 130 11.12 21.25 -3.96
C LEU A 130 9.66 21.09 -3.50
N LEU A 131 9.32 21.72 -2.38
CA LEU A 131 7.95 21.73 -1.85
C LEU A 131 6.97 22.35 -2.86
N LEU A 132 7.34 23.49 -3.46
CA LEU A 132 6.53 24.14 -4.50
C LEU A 132 6.44 23.30 -5.78
N TYR A 133 7.49 22.60 -6.17
CA TYR A 133 7.47 21.69 -7.31
C TYR A 133 6.44 20.57 -7.14
N PHE A 134 6.37 19.98 -5.94
CA PHE A 134 5.37 18.98 -5.59
C PHE A 134 4.00 19.57 -5.21
N ARG A 135 3.87 20.91 -5.23
CA ARG A 135 2.67 21.63 -4.80
C ARG A 135 2.31 21.41 -3.33
N TRP A 136 3.29 21.12 -2.50
CA TRP A 136 3.12 21.00 -1.04
C TRP A 136 3.18 22.40 -0.43
N THR A 137 2.04 23.06 -0.40
CA THR A 137 1.92 24.44 0.11
C THR A 137 1.53 24.51 1.58
N TRP A 138 1.21 23.36 2.18
CA TRP A 138 0.84 23.22 3.59
C TRP A 138 1.64 22.09 4.19
N ILE A 139 2.50 22.37 5.18
CA ILE A 139 3.44 21.40 5.73
C ILE A 139 3.50 21.47 7.24
N GLY A 140 3.76 20.34 7.90
CA GLY A 140 4.25 20.29 9.27
C GLY A 140 5.77 20.24 9.28
N LEU A 141 6.40 20.94 10.21
CA LEU A 141 7.84 20.94 10.41
C LEU A 141 8.16 20.25 11.74
N ALA A 142 8.92 19.18 11.69
CA ALA A 142 9.51 18.54 12.85
C ALA A 142 11.05 18.69 12.79
N ALA A 143 11.64 19.27 13.81
CA ALA A 143 13.08 19.48 13.89
C ALA A 143 13.62 18.95 15.22
N PRO A 144 14.88 18.49 15.28
CA PRO A 144 15.47 18.05 16.54
C PRO A 144 15.49 19.16 17.57
N ASP A 145 15.32 18.80 18.85
CA ASP A 145 15.37 19.73 19.99
C ASP A 145 16.81 20.03 20.38
N ASN A 146 17.50 20.76 19.49
CA ASN A 146 18.85 21.23 19.69
C ASN A 146 19.04 22.59 19.01
N GLU A 147 20.19 23.23 19.22
CA GLU A 147 20.51 24.55 18.66
C GLU A 147 20.41 24.56 17.11
N SER A 148 20.81 23.47 16.47
CA SER A 148 20.76 23.33 15.01
C SER A 148 19.32 23.28 14.47
N GLY A 149 18.44 22.53 15.14
CA GLY A 149 17.02 22.45 14.78
C GLY A 149 16.29 23.77 14.99
N GLU A 150 16.57 24.47 16.12
CA GLU A 150 16.00 25.78 16.38
C GLU A 150 16.46 26.83 15.35
N LYS A 151 17.73 26.84 14.99
CA LYS A 151 18.25 27.73 13.96
C LYS A 151 17.68 27.44 12.58
N PHE A 152 17.48 26.14 12.25
CA PHE A 152 16.82 25.76 11.03
C PHE A 152 15.38 26.31 10.98
N ARG A 153 14.60 26.13 12.05
CA ARG A 153 13.22 26.65 12.13
C ARG A 153 13.18 28.17 11.94
N ARG A 154 14.03 28.90 12.65
CA ARG A 154 14.09 30.39 12.58
C ARG A 154 14.42 30.90 11.18
N THR A 155 15.17 30.15 10.37
CA THR A 155 15.54 30.55 9.00
C THR A 155 14.58 30.03 7.96
N PHE A 156 14.12 28.79 8.09
CA PHE A 156 13.28 28.13 7.10
C PHE A 156 11.84 28.67 7.10
N VAL A 157 11.22 28.83 8.28
CA VAL A 157 9.80 29.22 8.36
C VAL A 157 9.51 30.57 7.69
N PRO A 158 10.28 31.65 7.93
CA PRO A 158 10.06 32.91 7.24
C PRO A 158 10.29 32.83 5.72
N GLU A 159 11.26 32.04 5.27
CA GLU A 159 11.52 31.85 3.84
C GLU A 159 10.40 31.06 3.15
N ALA A 160 9.87 30.02 3.80
CA ALA A 160 8.76 29.21 3.33
C ALA A 160 7.50 30.07 3.19
N LEU A 161 7.14 30.82 4.21
CA LEU A 161 5.99 31.75 4.22
C LEU A 161 6.09 32.79 3.11
N LYS A 162 7.28 33.41 2.94
CA LYS A 162 7.51 34.41 1.87
C LYS A 162 7.29 33.85 0.46
N LYS A 163 7.44 32.55 0.26
CA LYS A 163 7.26 31.86 -1.02
C LYS A 163 5.90 31.16 -1.15
N GLY A 164 5.00 31.35 -0.17
CA GLY A 164 3.64 30.81 -0.21
C GLY A 164 3.50 29.35 0.27
N VAL A 165 4.49 28.87 1.06
CA VAL A 165 4.39 27.58 1.76
C VAL A 165 4.05 27.87 3.22
N CYS A 166 2.89 27.44 3.68
CA CYS A 166 2.42 27.58 5.06
C CYS A 166 2.96 26.43 5.92
N VAL A 167 3.47 26.79 7.11
CA VAL A 167 3.86 25.80 8.13
C VAL A 167 2.75 25.72 9.17
N ALA A 168 1.97 24.63 9.16
CA ALA A 168 0.81 24.45 10.04
C ALA A 168 1.20 24.27 11.51
N PHE A 169 2.28 23.53 11.76
CA PHE A 169 2.87 23.36 13.08
C PHE A 169 4.38 23.20 12.98
N SER A 170 5.07 23.52 14.07
CA SER A 170 6.51 23.35 14.16
C SER A 170 6.86 22.72 15.50
N GLU A 171 7.17 21.43 15.50
CA GLU A 171 7.43 20.64 16.69
C GLU A 171 8.91 20.35 16.89
N SER A 172 9.33 20.28 18.17
CA SER A 172 10.66 19.86 18.58
C SER A 172 10.65 18.39 18.96
N LEU A 173 11.52 17.59 18.35
CA LEU A 173 11.66 16.17 18.64
C LEU A 173 12.88 15.96 19.57
N PRO A 174 12.69 15.37 20.77
CA PRO A 174 13.80 15.08 21.66
C PRO A 174 14.72 14.02 21.04
N MET A 175 16.04 14.24 21.12
CA MET A 175 17.05 13.33 20.58
C MET A 175 17.12 11.97 21.28
N VAL A 176 16.65 11.87 22.52
CA VAL A 176 16.62 10.65 23.32
C VAL A 176 15.19 10.14 23.40
N ILE A 177 14.92 9.05 22.72
CA ILE A 177 13.64 8.38 22.75
C ILE A 177 13.73 7.23 23.73
N GLU A 178 12.98 7.29 24.82
CA GLU A 178 12.76 6.13 25.68
C GLU A 178 12.08 5.03 24.88
N VAL A 179 12.79 3.90 24.73
CA VAL A 179 12.36 2.73 24.00
C VAL A 179 11.14 2.10 24.69
N GLY A 180 9.94 2.49 24.27
CA GLY A 180 8.73 1.92 24.87
C GLY A 180 7.40 2.18 24.15
N LYS A 181 7.27 3.25 23.40
CA LYS A 181 6.00 3.59 22.71
C LYS A 181 6.28 4.11 21.29
N ASN A 182 5.86 3.37 20.30
CA ASN A 182 5.94 3.63 18.85
C ASN A 182 7.30 3.39 18.20
N LYS A 183 7.67 2.11 18.04
CA LYS A 183 8.90 1.70 17.36
C LYS A 183 8.97 2.04 15.86
N ASP A 184 7.85 2.16 15.17
CA ASP A 184 7.85 2.18 13.69
C ASP A 184 8.02 3.58 13.07
N VAL A 185 7.63 4.62 13.77
CA VAL A 185 7.75 6.01 13.27
C VAL A 185 9.12 6.61 13.59
N LEU A 186 9.75 6.17 14.64
CA LEU A 186 10.95 6.80 15.22
C LEU A 186 12.27 6.31 14.63
N GLN A 187 12.30 5.11 14.05
CA GLN A 187 13.50 4.60 13.38
C GLN A 187 13.77 5.32 12.05
N TYR A 188 12.71 5.86 11.42
CA TYR A 188 12.85 6.68 10.20
C TYR A 188 13.35 8.10 10.47
N PHE A 189 13.19 8.61 11.70
CA PHE A 189 13.58 9.97 12.11
C PHE A 189 15.04 10.11 12.53
N SER A 190 15.72 9.02 12.83
CA SER A 190 17.12 9.04 13.31
C SER A 190 18.11 9.57 12.26
N ASP A 191 17.81 9.43 10.97
CA ASP A 191 18.72 9.79 9.88
C ASP A 191 18.36 11.11 9.18
N THR A 192 17.22 11.71 9.46
CA THR A 192 16.80 12.98 8.84
C THR A 192 16.81 14.12 9.88
N LYS A 193 17.69 15.08 9.67
CA LYS A 193 17.83 16.25 10.56
C LYS A 193 16.57 17.15 10.66
N CYS A 194 15.64 17.05 9.72
CA CYS A 194 14.34 17.72 9.73
C CYS A 194 13.33 16.91 8.90
N LEU A 195 12.11 16.77 9.39
CA LEU A 195 11.03 16.12 8.66
C LEU A 195 10.00 17.15 8.21
N PHE A 196 9.70 17.12 6.91
CA PHE A 196 8.58 17.81 6.31
C PHE A 196 7.46 16.80 6.14
N LEU A 197 6.40 16.90 6.94
CA LEU A 197 5.19 16.13 6.75
C LEU A 197 4.30 16.93 5.80
N PRO A 198 4.01 16.43 4.57
CA PRO A 198 2.89 16.96 3.82
C PRO A 198 1.65 16.66 4.67
N ILE A 199 1.03 17.69 5.20
CA ILE A 199 -0.28 17.54 5.82
C ILE A 199 -1.23 17.39 4.64
N GLU A 200 -1.90 16.24 4.54
CA GLU A 200 -3.07 16.10 3.67
C GLU A 200 -3.97 17.28 4.04
N GLN A 201 -4.28 18.12 3.05
CA GLN A 201 -4.92 19.40 3.21
C GLN A 201 -6.13 19.29 4.13
N GLU A 202 -5.95 19.50 5.42
CA GLU A 202 -7.05 19.96 6.26
C GLU A 202 -7.36 21.37 5.77
N GLU A 203 -8.59 21.59 5.42
CA GLU A 203 -9.07 22.69 4.61
C GLU A 203 -9.23 23.94 5.46
N ASP A 204 -8.14 24.63 5.70
CA ASP A 204 -8.12 25.87 6.47
C ASP A 204 -8.22 27.10 5.55
N ALA A 205 -9.16 27.99 5.82
CA ALA A 205 -9.23 29.31 5.23
C ALA A 205 -8.47 30.30 6.09
N CYS A 206 -7.60 31.11 5.49
CA CYS A 206 -6.88 32.17 6.18
C CYS A 206 -7.66 33.48 6.04
N TRP A 207 -8.03 34.08 7.15
CA TRP A 207 -8.74 35.36 7.20
C TRP A 207 -7.76 36.49 7.54
N GLY A 208 -7.71 37.53 6.72
CA GLY A 208 -7.11 38.80 7.08
C GLY A 208 -8.09 39.70 7.86
N PRO A 209 -7.63 40.70 8.61
CA PRO A 209 -8.52 41.65 9.25
C PRO A 209 -9.38 42.40 8.20
N SER A 210 -10.68 42.40 8.39
CA SER A 210 -11.71 42.74 7.43
C SER A 210 -11.97 44.26 7.20
N ASP A 211 -10.97 45.13 7.26
CA ASP A 211 -11.21 46.58 7.17
C ASP A 211 -10.31 47.37 6.20
N THR A 212 -9.97 46.81 5.02
CA THR A 212 -9.41 47.64 3.94
C THR A 212 -9.94 47.24 2.57
N PRO A 213 -10.42 48.18 1.74
CA PRO A 213 -11.00 47.90 0.42
C PRO A 213 -9.96 47.84 -0.72
N ASP A 214 -8.78 47.32 -0.49
CA ASP A 214 -7.75 47.23 -1.53
C ASP A 214 -7.20 45.79 -1.68
N ASN A 215 -7.20 45.35 -2.95
CA ASN A 215 -6.85 44.02 -3.46
C ASN A 215 -5.39 43.54 -3.24
N THR A 216 -4.67 44.11 -2.31
CA THR A 216 -3.25 43.79 -2.02
C THR A 216 -2.98 43.08 -0.70
N ALA A 217 -4.02 42.74 0.06
CA ALA A 217 -3.90 42.27 1.46
C ALA A 217 -3.75 40.74 1.65
N MET A 218 -3.21 39.99 0.66
CA MET A 218 -3.01 38.55 0.81
C MET A 218 -1.69 38.14 1.45
N ALA A 219 -0.81 39.09 1.79
CA ALA A 219 0.51 38.78 2.36
C ALA A 219 0.60 38.83 3.89
N ASP A 220 -0.44 39.36 4.57
CA ASP A 220 -0.42 39.63 6.01
C ASP A 220 -1.59 38.97 6.80
N ALA A 221 -2.06 37.79 6.38
CA ALA A 221 -3.05 37.06 7.16
C ALA A 221 -2.43 36.59 8.48
N ALA A 222 -2.70 37.30 9.56
CA ALA A 222 -2.15 37.03 10.89
C ALA A 222 -2.76 35.78 11.57
N HIS A 223 -3.83 35.20 11.01
CA HIS A 223 -4.52 34.06 11.62
C HIS A 223 -5.19 33.18 10.56
N CYS A 224 -5.00 31.85 10.69
CA CYS A 224 -5.71 30.86 9.85
C CYS A 224 -6.74 30.14 10.73
N GLU A 225 -8.01 30.13 10.30
CA GLU A 225 -9.07 29.34 10.93
C GLU A 225 -9.40 28.12 10.05
N LYS A 226 -9.59 26.98 10.71
CA LYS A 226 -9.99 25.75 10.05
C LYS A 226 -11.43 25.85 9.56
N CYS A 227 -11.67 25.55 8.28
CA CYS A 227 -13.04 25.43 7.77
C CYS A 227 -13.78 24.30 8.50
N PRO A 228 -15.11 24.42 8.70
CA PRO A 228 -15.92 23.31 9.18
C PRO A 228 -15.74 22.07 8.30
N ASP A 229 -15.86 20.87 8.88
CA ASP A 229 -15.61 19.59 8.19
C ASP A 229 -16.45 19.38 6.90
N GLU A 230 -17.56 20.09 6.74
CA GLU A 230 -18.43 20.08 5.56
C GLU A 230 -18.03 21.08 4.48
N GLN A 231 -17.00 21.89 4.74
CA GLN A 231 -16.54 22.96 3.86
C GLN A 231 -15.04 22.82 3.59
N TYR A 232 -14.57 23.47 2.54
CA TYR A 232 -13.15 23.55 2.21
C TYR A 232 -12.78 24.96 1.76
N SER A 233 -11.51 25.31 1.89
CA SER A 233 -11.03 26.61 1.45
C SER A 233 -11.02 26.71 -0.07
N ASN A 234 -11.46 27.84 -0.62
CA ASN A 234 -11.40 28.10 -2.06
C ASN A 234 -9.95 28.21 -2.53
N LYS A 235 -9.72 28.28 -3.86
CA LYS A 235 -8.36 28.39 -4.44
C LYS A 235 -7.59 29.63 -3.98
N LYS A 236 -8.30 30.69 -3.55
CA LYS A 236 -7.71 31.94 -3.04
C LYS A 236 -7.50 31.88 -1.52
N ARG A 237 -8.06 30.89 -0.82
CA ARG A 237 -7.99 30.71 0.63
C ARG A 237 -8.60 31.87 1.44
N ASP A 238 -9.55 32.57 0.85
CA ASP A 238 -10.24 33.70 1.47
C ASP A 238 -11.66 33.34 1.97
N GLN A 239 -12.19 32.17 1.57
CA GLN A 239 -13.53 31.74 1.96
C GLN A 239 -13.64 30.23 2.05
N CYS A 240 -14.48 29.74 2.97
CA CYS A 240 -14.88 28.35 3.05
C CYS A 240 -16.06 28.09 2.10
N VAL A 241 -15.93 27.10 1.21
CA VAL A 241 -16.92 26.68 0.21
C VAL A 241 -17.46 25.30 0.60
N PRO A 242 -18.78 25.02 0.50
CA PRO A 242 -19.31 23.71 0.84
C PRO A 242 -18.78 22.61 -0.07
N LYS A 243 -18.43 21.47 0.52
CA LYS A 243 -17.96 20.27 -0.20
C LYS A 243 -19.06 19.67 -1.07
N ILE A 244 -18.69 19.14 -2.23
CA ILE A 244 -19.62 18.50 -3.16
C ILE A 244 -19.77 17.03 -2.75
N ILE A 245 -21.03 16.59 -2.58
CA ILE A 245 -21.31 15.18 -2.28
C ILE A 245 -21.07 14.33 -3.53
N THR A 246 -20.16 13.39 -3.45
CA THR A 246 -19.80 12.49 -4.55
C THR A 246 -20.05 11.02 -4.18
N PHE A 247 -20.55 10.27 -5.14
CA PHE A 247 -20.75 8.82 -5.07
C PHE A 247 -20.78 8.27 -6.50
N LEU A 248 -20.56 6.96 -6.69
CA LEU A 248 -20.64 6.35 -8.02
C LEU A 248 -22.08 6.38 -8.53
N SER A 249 -22.39 7.32 -9.43
CA SER A 249 -23.74 7.59 -9.94
C SER A 249 -23.94 7.00 -11.35
N TYR A 250 -25.19 6.60 -11.64
CA TYR A 250 -25.61 6.26 -13.02
C TYR A 250 -25.51 7.44 -14.00
N LYS A 251 -25.42 8.69 -13.51
CA LYS A 251 -25.25 9.89 -14.34
C LYS A 251 -23.80 10.11 -14.80
N GLU A 252 -22.85 9.49 -14.12
CA GLU A 252 -21.42 9.55 -14.50
C GLU A 252 -21.12 8.51 -15.57
N MET A 253 -20.21 8.86 -16.49
CA MET A 253 -19.80 7.97 -17.58
C MET A 253 -19.31 6.60 -17.06
N LEU A 254 -18.53 6.58 -15.98
CA LEU A 254 -18.01 5.34 -15.39
C LEU A 254 -19.15 4.47 -14.83
N GLY A 255 -20.05 5.02 -14.04
CA GLY A 255 -21.19 4.29 -13.49
C GLY A 255 -22.13 3.78 -14.58
N LEU A 256 -22.40 4.60 -15.62
CA LEU A 256 -23.22 4.23 -16.75
C LEU A 256 -22.63 3.06 -17.55
N ILE A 257 -21.33 3.10 -17.86
CA ILE A 257 -20.63 2.02 -18.59
C ILE A 257 -20.69 0.72 -17.80
N LEU A 258 -20.41 0.76 -16.49
CA LEU A 258 -20.48 -0.43 -15.63
C LEU A 258 -21.90 -1.00 -15.56
N ALA A 259 -22.92 -0.15 -15.47
CA ALA A 259 -24.31 -0.58 -15.45
C ALA A 259 -24.75 -1.22 -16.77
N ILE A 260 -24.42 -0.61 -17.90
CA ILE A 260 -24.72 -1.18 -19.24
C ILE A 260 -24.02 -2.52 -19.43
N THR A 261 -22.75 -2.62 -19.01
CA THR A 261 -22.00 -3.88 -19.09
C THR A 261 -22.64 -4.97 -18.22
N ALA A 262 -23.05 -4.65 -17.00
CA ALA A 262 -23.72 -5.59 -16.11
C ALA A 262 -25.06 -6.08 -16.69
N LEU A 263 -25.88 -5.19 -17.23
CA LEU A 263 -27.14 -5.53 -17.89
C LEU A 263 -26.93 -6.37 -19.15
N PHE A 264 -25.95 -6.02 -19.97
CA PHE A 264 -25.61 -6.79 -21.18
C PHE A 264 -25.18 -8.21 -20.82
N LEU A 265 -24.31 -8.38 -19.83
CA LEU A 265 -23.85 -9.70 -19.38
C LEU A 265 -24.98 -10.49 -18.71
N SER A 266 -25.86 -9.86 -17.94
CA SER A 266 -27.02 -10.54 -17.36
C SER A 266 -27.98 -11.05 -18.44
N LEU A 267 -28.25 -10.25 -19.47
CA LEU A 267 -29.08 -10.65 -20.60
C LEU A 267 -28.49 -11.86 -21.36
N ASN A 268 -27.17 -11.80 -21.65
CA ASN A 268 -26.48 -12.94 -22.29
C ASN A 268 -26.54 -14.21 -21.43
N THR A 269 -26.38 -14.08 -20.11
CA THR A 269 -26.49 -15.23 -19.19
C THR A 269 -27.89 -15.79 -19.16
N ALA A 270 -28.94 -14.96 -19.20
CA ALA A 270 -30.32 -15.38 -19.27
C ALA A 270 -30.61 -16.11 -20.62
N LEU A 271 -30.06 -15.61 -21.73
CA LEU A 271 -30.17 -16.28 -23.04
C LEU A 271 -29.50 -17.67 -23.02
N ILE A 272 -28.29 -17.77 -22.45
CA ILE A 272 -27.60 -19.06 -22.29
C ILE A 272 -28.43 -20.01 -21.43
N LEU A 273 -28.99 -19.53 -20.32
CA LEU A 273 -29.89 -20.34 -19.49
C LEU A 273 -31.09 -20.82 -20.27
N GLY A 274 -31.74 -19.96 -21.07
CA GLY A 274 -32.84 -20.32 -21.96
C GLY A 274 -32.48 -21.40 -23.00
N ILE A 275 -31.27 -21.30 -23.58
CA ILE A 275 -30.74 -22.33 -24.51
C ILE A 275 -30.59 -23.67 -23.78
N PHE A 276 -30.00 -23.69 -22.59
CA PHE A 276 -29.81 -24.91 -21.80
C PHE A 276 -31.12 -25.53 -21.33
N ILE A 277 -32.16 -24.73 -21.08
CA ILE A 277 -33.51 -25.21 -20.77
C ILE A 277 -34.17 -25.80 -22.03
N LYS A 278 -34.06 -25.12 -23.18
CA LYS A 278 -34.63 -25.60 -24.48
C LYS A 278 -34.01 -26.92 -24.89
N TYR A 279 -32.70 -27.06 -24.79
CA TYR A 279 -31.95 -28.25 -25.19
C TYR A 279 -31.67 -29.23 -24.04
N ARG A 280 -32.50 -29.24 -22.99
CA ARG A 280 -32.32 -30.02 -21.74
C ARG A 280 -32.20 -31.54 -21.94
N GLU A 281 -32.76 -32.09 -23.03
CA GLU A 281 -32.77 -33.53 -23.32
C GLU A 281 -31.52 -33.99 -24.10
N THR A 282 -30.68 -33.07 -24.54
CA THR A 282 -29.48 -33.40 -25.33
C THR A 282 -28.41 -34.08 -24.48
N PRO A 283 -27.58 -34.96 -25.09
CA PRO A 283 -26.54 -35.71 -24.39
C PRO A 283 -25.56 -34.80 -23.65
N ILE A 284 -25.18 -33.68 -24.24
CA ILE A 284 -24.26 -32.70 -23.62
C ILE A 284 -24.83 -32.13 -22.32
N VAL A 285 -26.11 -31.71 -22.31
CA VAL A 285 -26.73 -31.12 -21.11
C VAL A 285 -26.93 -32.18 -20.03
N LYS A 286 -27.27 -33.41 -20.40
CA LYS A 286 -27.39 -34.55 -19.48
C LYS A 286 -26.04 -34.94 -18.85
N ALA A 287 -24.98 -34.99 -19.65
CA ALA A 287 -23.63 -35.29 -19.17
C ALA A 287 -23.08 -34.24 -18.20
N ASN A 288 -23.51 -32.98 -18.34
CA ASN A 288 -23.04 -31.84 -17.53
C ASN A 288 -23.70 -31.68 -16.14
N ASN A 289 -24.44 -32.63 -15.65
CA ASN A 289 -25.25 -32.51 -14.45
C ASN A 289 -26.16 -31.27 -14.47
N ARG A 290 -27.35 -31.41 -15.07
CA ARG A 290 -28.30 -30.31 -15.35
C ARG A 290 -28.53 -29.38 -14.19
N ASP A 291 -28.76 -29.94 -12.99
CA ASP A 291 -29.13 -29.17 -11.81
C ASP A 291 -27.99 -28.20 -11.38
N LEU A 292 -26.76 -28.72 -11.32
CA LEU A 292 -25.57 -27.88 -11.00
C LEU A 292 -25.31 -26.82 -12.08
N THR A 293 -25.64 -27.12 -13.36
CA THR A 293 -25.50 -26.15 -14.45
C THR A 293 -26.49 -25.00 -14.31
N TYR A 294 -27.72 -25.27 -13.94
CA TYR A 294 -28.74 -24.25 -13.72
C TYR A 294 -28.42 -23.42 -12.49
N ILE A 295 -28.01 -24.05 -11.38
CA ILE A 295 -27.58 -23.32 -10.15
C ILE A 295 -26.43 -22.36 -10.49
N LEU A 296 -25.42 -22.81 -11.25
CA LEU A 296 -24.29 -21.99 -11.65
C LEU A 296 -24.71 -20.81 -12.54
N LEU A 297 -25.56 -21.05 -13.57
CA LEU A 297 -26.05 -19.98 -14.46
C LEU A 297 -26.90 -18.95 -13.71
N VAL A 298 -27.79 -19.41 -12.81
CA VAL A 298 -28.60 -18.52 -11.98
C VAL A 298 -27.71 -17.71 -11.03
N SER A 299 -26.70 -18.33 -10.39
CA SER A 299 -25.78 -17.59 -9.53
C SER A 299 -24.94 -16.57 -10.30
N LEU A 300 -24.48 -16.88 -11.53
CA LEU A 300 -23.79 -15.90 -12.38
C LEU A 300 -24.72 -14.75 -12.81
N LEU A 301 -25.97 -15.04 -13.16
CA LEU A 301 -26.98 -14.02 -13.47
C LEU A 301 -27.20 -13.09 -12.28
N LEU A 302 -27.40 -13.65 -11.09
CA LEU A 302 -27.54 -12.88 -9.87
C LEU A 302 -26.26 -12.07 -9.55
N SER A 303 -25.08 -12.61 -9.80
CA SER A 303 -23.80 -11.91 -9.62
C SER A 303 -23.71 -10.65 -10.50
N PHE A 304 -24.13 -10.73 -11.77
CA PHE A 304 -24.18 -9.55 -12.63
C PHE A 304 -25.22 -8.54 -12.17
N LEU A 305 -26.38 -8.97 -11.70
CA LEU A 305 -27.41 -8.07 -11.18
C LEU A 305 -27.02 -7.42 -9.84
N THR A 306 -26.33 -8.16 -8.97
CA THR A 306 -25.87 -7.60 -7.68
C THR A 306 -24.85 -6.48 -7.86
N SER A 307 -24.07 -6.46 -8.95
CA SER A 307 -23.15 -5.37 -9.24
C SER A 307 -23.87 -4.02 -9.41
N LEU A 308 -25.14 -4.01 -9.81
CA LEU A 308 -25.95 -2.79 -9.90
C LEU A 308 -26.29 -2.20 -8.53
N LEU A 309 -26.30 -2.99 -7.46
CA LEU A 309 -26.55 -2.51 -6.09
C LEU A 309 -25.41 -1.60 -5.57
N PHE A 310 -24.23 -1.68 -6.17
CA PHE A 310 -23.09 -0.84 -5.81
C PHE A 310 -23.13 0.53 -6.44
N ILE A 311 -24.01 0.75 -7.45
CA ILE A 311 -24.14 2.01 -8.19
C ILE A 311 -25.32 2.80 -7.60
N GLY A 312 -25.10 4.05 -7.25
CA GLY A 312 -26.13 4.93 -6.71
C GLY A 312 -25.83 5.41 -5.29
N LYS A 313 -26.74 6.21 -4.74
CA LYS A 313 -26.59 6.78 -3.39
C LYS A 313 -26.64 5.66 -2.33
N PRO A 314 -25.61 5.48 -1.49
CA PRO A 314 -25.61 4.47 -0.44
C PRO A 314 -26.75 4.68 0.56
N GLN A 315 -27.54 3.64 0.78
CA GLN A 315 -28.59 3.59 1.80
C GLN A 315 -28.33 2.41 2.73
N LYS A 316 -28.92 2.40 3.93
CA LYS A 316 -28.74 1.30 4.89
C LYS A 316 -29.04 -0.07 4.27
N VAL A 317 -30.16 -0.17 3.55
CA VAL A 317 -30.58 -1.44 2.90
C VAL A 317 -29.65 -1.84 1.77
N THR A 318 -29.22 -0.91 0.92
CA THR A 318 -28.31 -1.20 -0.19
C THR A 318 -26.94 -1.62 0.32
N CYS A 319 -26.41 -0.98 1.36
CA CYS A 319 -25.13 -1.36 1.96
C CYS A 319 -25.15 -2.77 2.56
N LEU A 320 -26.25 -3.15 3.21
CA LEU A 320 -26.41 -4.52 3.73
C LEU A 320 -26.49 -5.53 2.58
N LEU A 321 -27.34 -5.28 1.60
CA LEU A 321 -27.59 -6.24 0.51
C LEU A 321 -26.38 -6.42 -0.38
N GLN A 322 -25.67 -5.37 -0.76
CA GLN A 322 -24.58 -5.47 -1.72
C GLN A 322 -23.46 -6.41 -1.24
N GLN A 323 -23.03 -6.31 0.01
CA GLN A 323 -21.92 -7.11 0.54
C GLN A 323 -22.31 -8.58 0.77
N ILE A 324 -23.50 -8.78 1.35
CA ILE A 324 -23.98 -10.13 1.69
C ILE A 324 -24.39 -10.89 0.46
N THR A 325 -25.21 -10.29 -0.41
CA THR A 325 -25.69 -10.95 -1.63
C THR A 325 -24.53 -11.36 -2.53
N PHE A 326 -23.55 -10.46 -2.69
CA PHE A 326 -22.33 -10.76 -3.42
C PHE A 326 -21.62 -11.99 -2.85
N SER A 327 -21.30 -11.99 -1.54
CA SER A 327 -20.58 -13.09 -0.89
C SER A 327 -21.29 -14.43 -1.00
N VAL A 328 -22.61 -14.45 -0.77
CA VAL A 328 -23.41 -15.66 -0.83
C VAL A 328 -23.54 -16.18 -2.27
N VAL A 329 -23.86 -15.32 -3.24
CA VAL A 329 -24.04 -15.69 -4.64
C VAL A 329 -22.76 -16.28 -5.22
N PHE A 330 -21.60 -15.64 -4.93
CA PHE A 330 -20.31 -16.18 -5.38
C PHE A 330 -19.95 -17.51 -4.71
N SER A 331 -20.26 -17.69 -3.43
CA SER A 331 -20.03 -18.98 -2.77
C SER A 331 -20.86 -20.09 -3.39
N VAL A 332 -22.11 -19.82 -3.79
CA VAL A 332 -22.96 -20.77 -4.52
C VAL A 332 -22.36 -21.12 -5.89
N ALA A 333 -21.85 -20.11 -6.63
CA ALA A 333 -21.22 -20.34 -7.93
C ALA A 333 -19.98 -21.23 -7.81
N VAL A 334 -19.04 -20.89 -6.90
CA VAL A 334 -17.80 -21.66 -6.69
C VAL A 334 -18.10 -23.05 -6.14
N SER A 335 -19.05 -23.18 -5.20
CA SER A 335 -19.47 -24.48 -4.65
C SER A 335 -20.09 -25.39 -5.72
N SER A 336 -20.83 -24.81 -6.67
CA SER A 336 -21.40 -25.56 -7.81
C SER A 336 -20.30 -26.08 -8.74
N LEU A 337 -19.24 -25.28 -8.97
CA LEU A 337 -18.06 -25.72 -9.72
C LEU A 337 -17.28 -26.79 -8.99
N LEU A 338 -17.09 -26.65 -7.69
CA LEU A 338 -16.45 -27.65 -6.85
C LEU A 338 -17.24 -28.97 -6.87
N ALA A 339 -18.55 -28.90 -6.73
CA ALA A 339 -19.40 -30.08 -6.82
C ALA A 339 -19.30 -30.77 -8.20
N LYS A 340 -19.24 -30.00 -9.29
CA LYS A 340 -19.01 -30.56 -10.64
C LYS A 340 -17.68 -31.29 -10.76
N THR A 341 -16.61 -30.69 -10.28
CA THR A 341 -15.26 -31.29 -10.33
C THR A 341 -15.15 -32.52 -9.45
N ILE A 342 -15.72 -32.51 -8.25
CA ILE A 342 -15.78 -33.67 -7.36
C ILE A 342 -16.60 -34.81 -8.01
N MET A 343 -17.73 -34.50 -8.63
CA MET A 343 -18.53 -35.51 -9.32
C MET A 343 -17.77 -36.20 -10.47
N VAL A 344 -16.95 -35.46 -11.22
CA VAL A 344 -16.07 -36.05 -12.25
C VAL A 344 -15.05 -36.99 -11.65
N VAL A 345 -14.40 -36.60 -10.55
CA VAL A 345 -13.43 -37.44 -9.83
C VAL A 345 -14.06 -38.70 -9.26
N VAL A 346 -15.21 -38.54 -8.59
CA VAL A 346 -15.95 -39.67 -8.00
C VAL A 346 -16.46 -40.63 -9.10
N ALA A 347 -16.96 -40.10 -10.22
CA ALA A 347 -17.36 -40.91 -11.35
C ALA A 347 -16.21 -41.78 -11.90
N PHE A 348 -15.00 -41.16 -12.01
CA PHE A 348 -13.82 -41.90 -12.45
C PHE A 348 -13.37 -42.96 -11.43
N LEU A 349 -13.37 -42.65 -10.13
CA LEU A 349 -13.04 -43.60 -9.07
C LEU A 349 -14.06 -44.75 -8.97
N ALA A 350 -15.31 -44.49 -9.34
CA ALA A 350 -16.40 -45.49 -9.34
C ALA A 350 -16.33 -46.46 -10.52
N THR A 351 -15.49 -46.21 -11.55
CA THR A 351 -15.28 -47.14 -12.67
C THR A 351 -14.41 -48.35 -12.29
N LYS A 352 -13.68 -48.31 -11.19
CA LYS A 352 -12.92 -49.44 -10.68
C LYS A 352 -13.88 -50.53 -10.14
N PRO A 353 -13.68 -51.81 -10.52
CA PRO A 353 -14.47 -52.90 -9.97
C PRO A 353 -14.30 -52.94 -8.45
N ASP A 354 -15.35 -53.13 -7.70
CA ASP A 354 -15.41 -53.18 -6.22
C ASP A 354 -15.33 -51.85 -5.47
N SER A 355 -15.60 -50.73 -6.13
CA SER A 355 -15.54 -49.41 -5.52
C SER A 355 -16.78 -49.09 -4.67
N ARG A 356 -16.62 -48.90 -3.34
CA ARG A 356 -17.65 -48.38 -2.43
C ARG A 356 -18.14 -46.97 -2.83
N MET A 357 -17.39 -46.26 -3.70
CA MET A 357 -17.68 -44.91 -4.21
C MET A 357 -18.91 -44.88 -5.10
N ARG A 358 -19.35 -46.01 -5.68
CA ARG A 358 -20.56 -46.10 -6.54
C ARG A 358 -21.84 -45.70 -5.79
N LYS A 359 -21.89 -45.92 -4.47
CA LYS A 359 -23.02 -45.50 -3.62
C LYS A 359 -23.14 -43.99 -3.46
N TRP A 360 -22.01 -43.27 -3.60
CA TRP A 360 -21.94 -41.82 -3.47
C TRP A 360 -22.20 -41.07 -4.77
N LEU A 361 -22.26 -41.79 -5.91
CA LEU A 361 -22.50 -41.22 -7.23
C LEU A 361 -23.96 -40.86 -7.40
N GLY A 362 -24.41 -39.73 -6.84
CA GLY A 362 -25.80 -39.30 -6.91
C GLY A 362 -26.00 -37.80 -6.78
N LYS A 363 -27.19 -37.32 -7.15
CA LYS A 363 -27.61 -35.92 -7.01
C LYS A 363 -27.50 -35.45 -5.55
N SER A 364 -27.65 -36.34 -4.58
CA SER A 364 -27.57 -36.03 -3.15
C SER A 364 -26.20 -35.51 -2.75
N LEU A 365 -25.09 -36.13 -3.25
CA LEU A 365 -23.73 -35.65 -2.95
C LEU A 365 -23.49 -34.25 -3.51
N ALA A 366 -23.88 -34.02 -4.77
CA ALA A 366 -23.70 -32.71 -5.41
C ALA A 366 -24.42 -31.59 -4.66
N ASN A 367 -25.69 -31.83 -4.30
CA ASN A 367 -26.49 -30.86 -3.55
C ASN A 367 -25.95 -30.65 -2.12
N SER A 368 -25.49 -31.72 -1.46
CA SER A 368 -24.88 -31.63 -0.14
C SER A 368 -23.64 -30.76 -0.14
N ILE A 369 -22.76 -30.88 -1.16
CA ILE A 369 -21.57 -30.03 -1.29
C ILE A 369 -21.96 -28.56 -1.45
N VAL A 370 -22.89 -28.26 -2.37
CA VAL A 370 -23.34 -26.89 -2.59
C VAL A 370 -23.97 -26.29 -1.33
N LEU A 371 -24.87 -27.04 -0.68
CA LEU A 371 -25.55 -26.58 0.53
C LEU A 371 -24.60 -26.39 1.72
N SER A 372 -23.67 -27.33 1.94
CA SER A 372 -22.73 -27.22 3.05
C SER A 372 -21.75 -26.05 2.85
N CYS A 373 -21.12 -25.94 1.69
CA CYS A 373 -20.19 -24.86 1.40
C CYS A 373 -20.87 -23.47 1.40
N SER A 374 -22.05 -23.35 0.79
CA SER A 374 -22.81 -22.09 0.81
C SER A 374 -23.39 -21.79 2.21
N GLY A 375 -23.77 -22.81 2.97
CA GLY A 375 -24.28 -22.68 4.34
C GLY A 375 -23.23 -22.09 5.29
N VAL A 376 -21.97 -22.47 5.16
CA VAL A 376 -20.87 -21.86 5.95
C VAL A 376 -20.74 -20.37 5.62
N GLN A 377 -20.80 -19.98 4.34
CA GLN A 377 -20.74 -18.57 3.95
C GLN A 377 -21.93 -17.79 4.51
N VAL A 378 -23.13 -18.35 4.42
CA VAL A 378 -24.35 -17.74 5.02
C VAL A 378 -24.17 -17.58 6.53
N GLY A 379 -23.62 -18.58 7.22
CA GLY A 379 -23.30 -18.49 8.65
C GLY A 379 -22.34 -17.35 8.97
N ILE A 380 -21.24 -17.20 8.21
CA ILE A 380 -20.30 -16.09 8.35
C ILE A 380 -21.02 -14.75 8.15
N CYS A 381 -21.86 -14.63 7.12
CA CYS A 381 -22.60 -13.40 6.84
C CYS A 381 -23.62 -13.08 7.95
N LEU A 382 -24.30 -14.07 8.53
CA LEU A 382 -25.22 -13.88 9.64
C LEU A 382 -24.51 -13.40 10.91
N ILE A 383 -23.36 -13.97 11.22
CA ILE A 383 -22.52 -13.52 12.34
C ILE A 383 -22.05 -12.09 12.10
N TRP A 384 -21.61 -11.76 10.87
CA TRP A 384 -21.21 -10.41 10.50
C TRP A 384 -22.35 -9.41 10.71
N LEU A 385 -23.55 -9.72 10.24
CA LEU A 385 -24.73 -8.88 10.43
C LEU A 385 -25.10 -8.67 11.91
N GLY A 386 -24.92 -9.70 12.74
CA GLY A 386 -25.25 -9.61 14.17
C GLY A 386 -24.23 -8.79 14.98
N ILE A 387 -22.95 -8.81 14.60
CA ILE A 387 -21.89 -8.15 15.37
C ILE A 387 -21.67 -6.71 14.89
N SER A 388 -21.54 -6.51 13.59
CA SER A 388 -21.15 -5.21 13.02
C SER A 388 -21.62 -5.08 11.57
N PRO A 389 -22.90 -4.74 11.35
CA PRO A 389 -23.47 -4.65 10.01
C PRO A 389 -22.84 -3.53 9.19
N PRO A 390 -22.72 -3.67 7.86
CA PRO A 390 -22.33 -2.60 6.97
C PRO A 390 -23.30 -1.42 7.02
N PHE A 391 -22.78 -0.20 6.97
CA PHE A 391 -23.58 1.02 7.07
C PHE A 391 -23.09 2.11 6.10
N PRO A 392 -23.98 3.04 5.66
CA PRO A 392 -23.55 4.18 4.86
C PRO A 392 -22.71 5.14 5.71
N HIS A 393 -21.57 5.56 5.18
CA HIS A 393 -20.63 6.46 5.82
C HIS A 393 -20.27 7.60 4.87
N SER A 394 -20.20 8.82 5.42
CA SER A 394 -19.72 10.01 4.72
C SER A 394 -18.24 10.21 5.07
N ASP A 395 -17.37 10.04 4.12
CA ASP A 395 -15.94 10.28 4.29
C ASP A 395 -15.65 11.74 3.90
N LEU A 396 -15.27 12.52 4.89
CA LEU A 396 -15.02 13.96 4.79
C LEU A 396 -13.56 14.29 4.49
N HIS A 397 -12.65 13.31 4.65
CA HIS A 397 -11.21 13.54 4.67
C HIS A 397 -10.44 12.87 3.52
N SER A 398 -11.02 11.88 2.82
CA SER A 398 -10.30 11.13 1.77
C SER A 398 -10.01 11.93 0.50
N GLN A 399 -10.79 12.95 0.20
CA GLN A 399 -10.58 13.82 -0.97
C GLN A 399 -10.88 15.28 -0.66
N PRO A 400 -9.95 16.21 -1.01
CA PRO A 400 -10.17 17.63 -0.79
C PRO A 400 -11.35 18.14 -1.66
N GLY A 401 -12.29 18.86 -1.04
CA GLY A 401 -13.43 19.46 -1.72
C GLY A 401 -14.60 18.53 -2.02
N GLU A 402 -14.54 17.25 -1.66
CA GLU A 402 -15.59 16.27 -1.91
C GLU A 402 -15.95 15.48 -0.65
N ILE A 403 -17.25 15.29 -0.39
CA ILE A 403 -17.77 14.35 0.61
C ILE A 403 -18.09 13.06 -0.10
N LEU A 404 -17.30 12.02 0.16
CA LEU A 404 -17.53 10.71 -0.44
C LEU A 404 -18.56 9.92 0.35
N LEU A 405 -19.69 9.62 -0.28
CA LEU A 405 -20.67 8.68 0.28
C LEU A 405 -20.33 7.26 -0.16
N GLN A 406 -20.02 6.40 0.79
CA GLN A 406 -19.69 4.98 0.57
C GLN A 406 -20.30 4.09 1.64
N CYS A 407 -20.38 2.79 1.35
CA CYS A 407 -20.73 1.80 2.35
C CYS A 407 -19.48 1.33 3.07
N LYS A 408 -19.42 1.53 4.39
CA LYS A 408 -18.37 1.00 5.24
C LYS A 408 -18.75 -0.38 5.75
N GLU A 409 -17.78 -1.30 5.77
CA GLU A 409 -18.00 -2.73 6.06
C GLU A 409 -18.38 -3.03 7.52
N GLY A 410 -18.35 -2.04 8.40
CA GLY A 410 -18.53 -2.17 9.84
C GLY A 410 -17.30 -2.79 10.50
N SER A 411 -17.09 -4.09 10.33
CA SER A 411 -15.90 -4.80 10.80
C SER A 411 -15.04 -5.28 9.63
N ALA A 412 -13.83 -4.74 9.50
CA ALA A 412 -12.85 -5.16 8.51
C ALA A 412 -12.50 -6.65 8.65
N ILE A 413 -12.40 -7.16 9.88
CA ILE A 413 -12.09 -8.58 10.15
C ILE A 413 -13.17 -9.48 9.56
N MET A 414 -14.44 -9.16 9.74
CA MET A 414 -15.55 -9.96 9.22
C MET A 414 -15.62 -9.92 7.69
N PHE A 415 -15.37 -8.76 7.09
CA PHE A 415 -15.27 -8.60 5.66
C PHE A 415 -14.15 -9.48 5.06
N TYR A 416 -12.93 -9.40 5.62
CA TYR A 416 -11.81 -10.23 5.17
C TYR A 416 -12.01 -11.72 5.46
N THR A 417 -12.75 -12.08 6.51
CA THR A 417 -13.11 -13.48 6.81
C THR A 417 -14.04 -14.03 5.73
N ALA A 418 -15.07 -13.27 5.34
CA ALA A 418 -15.99 -13.68 4.28
C ALA A 418 -15.28 -13.80 2.91
N LEU A 419 -14.40 -12.85 2.59
CA LEU A 419 -13.59 -12.87 1.37
C LEU A 419 -12.56 -14.00 1.40
N GLY A 420 -11.92 -14.24 2.54
CA GLY A 420 -10.96 -15.33 2.74
C GLY A 420 -11.58 -16.71 2.58
N TYR A 421 -12.80 -16.91 3.08
CA TYR A 421 -13.53 -18.17 2.86
C TYR A 421 -13.85 -18.40 1.38
N MET A 422 -14.27 -17.37 0.64
CA MET A 422 -14.45 -17.47 -0.82
C MET A 422 -13.14 -17.82 -1.53
N GLY A 423 -12.03 -17.19 -1.14
CA GLY A 423 -10.71 -17.50 -1.67
C GLY A 423 -10.28 -18.93 -1.39
N PHE A 424 -10.56 -19.43 -0.20
CA PHE A 424 -10.30 -20.81 0.20
C PHE A 424 -11.11 -21.81 -0.65
N LEU A 425 -12.42 -21.58 -0.85
CA LEU A 425 -13.25 -22.40 -1.74
C LEU A 425 -12.74 -22.38 -3.18
N ALA A 426 -12.33 -21.21 -3.68
CA ALA A 426 -11.79 -21.07 -5.02
C ALA A 426 -10.47 -21.83 -5.18
N ALA A 427 -9.59 -21.79 -4.18
CA ALA A 427 -8.32 -22.50 -4.17
C ALA A 427 -8.53 -24.02 -4.18
N ILE A 428 -9.47 -24.53 -3.36
CA ILE A 428 -9.83 -25.97 -3.37
C ILE A 428 -10.43 -26.36 -4.72
N CYS A 429 -11.35 -25.55 -5.26
CA CYS A 429 -11.98 -25.82 -6.56
C CYS A 429 -10.92 -25.88 -7.68
N PHE A 430 -9.98 -24.93 -7.70
CA PHE A 430 -8.86 -24.92 -8.63
C PHE A 430 -7.98 -26.16 -8.48
N LEU A 431 -7.59 -26.52 -7.26
CA LEU A 431 -6.75 -27.68 -6.98
C LEU A 431 -7.39 -28.98 -7.45
N VAL A 432 -8.66 -29.20 -7.09
CA VAL A 432 -9.41 -30.40 -7.51
C VAL A 432 -9.58 -30.46 -9.03
N ALA A 433 -9.92 -29.33 -9.67
CA ALA A 433 -10.03 -29.24 -11.12
C ALA A 433 -8.69 -29.48 -11.83
N PHE A 434 -7.61 -28.95 -11.28
CA PHE A 434 -6.25 -29.14 -11.80
C PHE A 434 -5.79 -30.60 -11.73
N LEU A 435 -6.08 -31.29 -10.63
CA LEU A 435 -5.80 -32.72 -10.50
C LEU A 435 -6.68 -33.56 -11.44
N ALA A 436 -7.95 -33.18 -11.57
CA ALA A 436 -8.91 -33.86 -12.44
C ALA A 436 -8.66 -33.64 -13.94
N ARG A 437 -7.87 -32.65 -14.37
CA ARG A 437 -7.63 -32.32 -15.79
C ARG A 437 -7.01 -33.45 -16.63
N LYS A 438 -6.30 -34.38 -15.97
CA LYS A 438 -5.66 -35.53 -16.61
C LYS A 438 -6.59 -36.74 -16.73
N LEU A 439 -7.77 -36.68 -16.12
CA LEU A 439 -8.74 -37.80 -16.20
C LEU A 439 -9.39 -37.83 -17.59
N PRO A 440 -9.52 -39.01 -18.20
CA PRO A 440 -10.24 -39.16 -19.45
C PRO A 440 -11.73 -38.85 -19.21
N GLY A 441 -12.20 -37.75 -19.74
CA GLY A 441 -13.57 -37.29 -19.60
C GLY A 441 -14.14 -36.81 -20.94
N THR A 442 -15.42 -37.02 -21.15
CA THR A 442 -16.13 -36.86 -22.41
C THR A 442 -16.05 -35.46 -23.04
N PHE A 443 -15.68 -34.40 -22.28
CA PHE A 443 -15.66 -33.00 -22.75
C PHE A 443 -14.48 -32.15 -22.24
N ASN A 444 -13.44 -32.73 -21.69
CA ASN A 444 -12.37 -31.96 -21.06
C ASN A 444 -12.92 -30.88 -20.07
N GLU A 445 -14.08 -31.14 -19.47
CA GLU A 445 -14.77 -30.16 -18.62
C GLU A 445 -13.86 -29.66 -17.49
N ALA A 446 -13.07 -30.54 -16.89
CA ALA A 446 -12.10 -30.20 -15.87
C ALA A 446 -11.03 -29.23 -16.37
N LYS A 447 -10.59 -29.31 -17.63
CA LYS A 447 -9.65 -28.36 -18.23
C LYS A 447 -10.24 -26.95 -18.32
N TRP A 448 -11.49 -26.84 -18.78
CA TRP A 448 -12.19 -25.55 -18.89
C TRP A 448 -12.48 -24.94 -17.52
N ILE A 449 -12.87 -25.77 -16.54
CA ILE A 449 -13.05 -25.32 -15.15
C ILE A 449 -11.71 -24.87 -14.56
N THR A 450 -10.61 -25.61 -14.77
CA THR A 450 -9.27 -25.20 -14.30
C THR A 450 -8.88 -23.84 -14.88
N PHE A 451 -9.08 -23.63 -16.18
CA PHE A 451 -8.76 -22.35 -16.82
C PHE A 451 -9.64 -21.22 -16.29
N SER A 452 -10.95 -21.45 -16.14
CA SER A 452 -11.87 -20.46 -15.60
C SER A 452 -11.53 -20.07 -14.15
N MET A 453 -11.13 -21.06 -13.33
CA MET A 453 -10.70 -20.79 -11.95
C MET A 453 -9.36 -20.07 -11.88
N LEU A 454 -8.47 -20.30 -12.83
CA LEU A 454 -7.23 -19.53 -12.94
C LEU A 454 -7.52 -18.05 -13.24
N VAL A 455 -8.40 -17.75 -14.19
CA VAL A 455 -8.86 -16.39 -14.48
C VAL A 455 -9.51 -15.77 -13.24
N PHE A 456 -10.40 -16.51 -12.58
CA PHE A 456 -11.06 -16.07 -11.36
C PHE A 456 -10.03 -15.69 -10.26
N CYS A 457 -9.10 -16.58 -9.96
CA CYS A 457 -8.07 -16.33 -8.96
C CYS A 457 -7.18 -15.12 -9.32
N SER A 458 -6.81 -14.97 -10.60
CA SER A 458 -6.01 -13.83 -11.07
C SER A 458 -6.72 -12.50 -10.84
N VAL A 459 -8.02 -12.42 -11.13
CA VAL A 459 -8.84 -11.22 -10.86
C VAL A 459 -8.85 -10.88 -9.37
N TRP A 460 -9.06 -11.88 -8.50
CA TRP A 460 -9.16 -11.64 -7.06
C TRP A 460 -7.81 -11.36 -6.38
N ILE A 461 -6.72 -11.94 -6.89
CA ILE A 461 -5.35 -11.61 -6.43
C ILE A 461 -5.00 -10.16 -6.81
N SER A 462 -5.38 -9.70 -8.00
CA SER A 462 -5.16 -8.31 -8.42
C SER A 462 -6.12 -7.32 -7.74
N PHE A 463 -7.31 -7.77 -7.34
CA PHE A 463 -8.30 -6.95 -6.63
C PHE A 463 -7.76 -6.39 -5.31
N VAL A 464 -7.14 -7.24 -4.48
CA VAL A 464 -6.72 -6.84 -3.12
C VAL A 464 -5.78 -5.63 -3.12
N PRO A 465 -4.62 -5.65 -3.84
CA PRO A 465 -3.74 -4.48 -3.86
C PRO A 465 -4.39 -3.27 -4.53
N THR A 466 -5.20 -3.47 -5.57
CA THR A 466 -5.88 -2.39 -6.27
C THR A 466 -6.93 -1.73 -5.37
N TYR A 467 -7.72 -2.51 -4.64
CA TYR A 467 -8.72 -2.03 -3.69
C TYR A 467 -8.09 -1.21 -2.56
N LEU A 468 -6.96 -1.67 -2.00
CA LEU A 468 -6.23 -0.98 -0.94
C LEU A 468 -5.54 0.31 -1.39
N SER A 469 -5.11 0.38 -2.67
CA SER A 469 -4.43 1.55 -3.22
C SER A 469 -5.38 2.60 -3.79
N THR A 470 -6.63 2.24 -4.06
CA THR A 470 -7.61 3.13 -4.71
C THR A 470 -8.43 3.87 -3.65
N LYS A 471 -8.63 5.16 -3.85
CA LYS A 471 -9.44 6.01 -2.96
C LYS A 471 -10.70 6.51 -3.69
N GLY A 472 -11.71 6.87 -2.91
CA GLY A 472 -12.91 7.51 -3.43
C GLY A 472 -13.86 6.58 -4.18
N LYS A 473 -14.66 7.13 -5.09
CA LYS A 473 -15.63 6.39 -5.91
C LYS A 473 -15.03 5.30 -6.80
N TYR A 474 -13.73 5.41 -7.11
CA TYR A 474 -13.00 4.42 -7.90
C TYR A 474 -12.82 3.08 -7.17
N MET A 475 -12.80 3.08 -5.83
CA MET A 475 -12.76 1.85 -5.02
C MET A 475 -13.99 0.97 -5.29
N VAL A 476 -15.18 1.59 -5.35
CA VAL A 476 -16.43 0.90 -5.70
C VAL A 476 -16.40 0.42 -7.15
N ALA A 477 -15.87 1.21 -8.07
CA ALA A 477 -15.73 0.82 -9.47
C ALA A 477 -14.80 -0.40 -9.66
N VAL A 478 -13.68 -0.47 -8.93
CA VAL A 478 -12.77 -1.64 -8.92
C VAL A 478 -13.50 -2.90 -8.42
N GLN A 479 -14.30 -2.77 -7.38
CA GLN A 479 -15.10 -3.87 -6.85
C GLN A 479 -16.09 -4.40 -7.88
N ILE A 480 -16.88 -3.51 -8.53
CA ILE A 480 -17.81 -3.88 -9.60
C ILE A 480 -17.06 -4.55 -10.76
N PHE A 481 -15.96 -3.95 -11.21
CA PHE A 481 -15.15 -4.51 -12.31
C PHE A 481 -14.67 -5.92 -11.99
N SER A 482 -14.21 -6.18 -10.77
CA SER A 482 -13.74 -7.51 -10.37
C SER A 482 -14.87 -8.54 -10.33
N ILE A 483 -16.07 -8.13 -9.90
CA ILE A 483 -17.27 -8.99 -9.95
C ILE A 483 -17.62 -9.34 -11.40
N LEU A 484 -17.68 -8.33 -12.27
CA LEU A 484 -18.02 -8.54 -13.69
C LEU A 484 -16.98 -9.39 -14.41
N ALA A 485 -15.68 -9.09 -14.23
CA ALA A 485 -14.59 -9.81 -14.89
C ALA A 485 -14.49 -11.27 -14.45
N SER A 486 -14.60 -11.55 -13.14
CA SER A 486 -14.58 -12.92 -12.63
C SER A 486 -15.80 -13.75 -13.08
N SER A 487 -17.00 -13.16 -13.04
CA SER A 487 -18.22 -13.81 -13.52
C SER A 487 -18.20 -14.04 -15.02
N LEU A 488 -17.71 -13.08 -15.81
CA LEU A 488 -17.52 -13.21 -17.25
C LEU A 488 -16.51 -14.31 -17.59
N GLY A 489 -15.41 -14.41 -16.85
CA GLY A 489 -14.42 -15.48 -17.01
C GLY A 489 -15.03 -16.86 -16.79
N LEU A 490 -15.85 -17.03 -15.74
CA LEU A 490 -16.58 -18.28 -15.50
C LEU A 490 -17.59 -18.57 -16.60
N LEU A 491 -18.39 -17.58 -16.98
CA LEU A 491 -19.41 -17.73 -18.05
C LEU A 491 -18.76 -18.08 -19.39
N GLY A 492 -17.75 -17.31 -19.80
CA GLY A 492 -17.08 -17.47 -21.09
C GLY A 492 -16.38 -18.82 -21.24
N CYS A 493 -15.52 -19.14 -20.28
CA CYS A 493 -14.72 -20.37 -20.37
C CYS A 493 -15.55 -21.65 -20.29
N ILE A 494 -16.64 -21.66 -19.49
CA ILE A 494 -17.41 -22.88 -19.24
C ILE A 494 -18.54 -23.03 -20.25
N PHE A 495 -19.25 -21.96 -20.59
CA PHE A 495 -20.50 -22.05 -21.34
C PHE A 495 -20.37 -21.74 -22.83
N VAL A 496 -19.46 -20.84 -23.25
CA VAL A 496 -19.31 -20.49 -24.67
C VAL A 496 -18.96 -21.71 -25.53
N PRO A 497 -18.00 -22.60 -25.16
CA PRO A 497 -17.70 -23.79 -25.93
C PRO A 497 -18.91 -24.75 -26.05
N LYS A 498 -19.73 -24.82 -25.00
CA LYS A 498 -20.91 -25.67 -24.96
C LYS A 498 -22.04 -25.11 -25.82
N CYS A 499 -22.28 -23.80 -25.77
CA CYS A 499 -23.24 -23.13 -26.65
C CYS A 499 -22.84 -23.25 -28.11
N TYR A 500 -21.54 -23.15 -28.43
CA TYR A 500 -21.03 -23.36 -29.79
C TYR A 500 -21.43 -24.75 -30.33
N ILE A 501 -21.25 -25.81 -29.54
CA ILE A 501 -21.62 -27.17 -29.95
C ILE A 501 -23.13 -27.30 -30.03
N LEU A 502 -23.92 -26.77 -29.09
CA LEU A 502 -25.37 -26.89 -29.07
C LEU A 502 -26.06 -26.20 -30.25
N ILE A 503 -25.52 -25.04 -30.70
CA ILE A 503 -26.17 -24.19 -31.70
C ILE A 503 -25.57 -24.40 -33.10
N LEU A 504 -24.21 -24.38 -33.19
CA LEU A 504 -23.50 -24.33 -34.47
C LEU A 504 -23.02 -25.71 -34.97
N ARG A 505 -22.87 -26.68 -34.07
CA ARG A 505 -22.38 -28.01 -34.40
C ARG A 505 -23.25 -29.10 -33.74
N PRO A 506 -24.57 -29.18 -34.04
CA PRO A 506 -25.47 -30.20 -33.46
C PRO A 506 -25.03 -31.63 -33.81
N ASP A 507 -24.35 -31.83 -34.94
CA ASP A 507 -23.82 -33.13 -35.39
C ASP A 507 -22.86 -33.75 -34.38
N MET A 508 -22.10 -32.91 -33.63
CA MET A 508 -21.15 -33.34 -32.57
C MET A 508 -21.85 -33.68 -31.24
N ASN A 509 -23.17 -33.51 -31.15
CA ASN A 509 -23.97 -33.76 -29.96
C ASN A 509 -24.63 -35.15 -29.95
N THR A 510 -24.08 -36.14 -30.68
CA THR A 510 -24.52 -37.52 -30.67
C THR A 510 -23.77 -38.37 -29.65
N LYS A 511 -24.41 -39.37 -29.05
CA LYS A 511 -23.78 -40.25 -28.05
C LYS A 511 -22.56 -40.96 -28.62
N GLU A 512 -22.56 -41.33 -29.89
CA GLU A 512 -21.48 -42.05 -30.55
C GLU A 512 -20.21 -41.24 -30.70
N GLN A 513 -20.33 -39.98 -31.13
CA GLN A 513 -19.15 -39.07 -31.23
C GLN A 513 -18.60 -38.64 -29.89
N LEU A 514 -19.44 -38.57 -28.86
CA LEU A 514 -19.00 -38.32 -27.49
C LEU A 514 -18.14 -39.48 -26.93
N ILE A 515 -18.36 -40.71 -27.41
CA ILE A 515 -17.62 -41.91 -27.02
C ILE A 515 -16.36 -42.10 -27.90
N MET A 516 -16.43 -41.83 -29.22
CA MET A 516 -15.29 -42.01 -30.15
C MET A 516 -14.11 -41.06 -29.85
N LYS A 517 -14.38 -39.85 -29.43
CA LYS A 517 -13.33 -38.89 -29.06
C LYS A 517 -12.51 -39.29 -27.82
N ASN A 518 -12.98 -40.29 -27.08
CA ASN A 518 -12.20 -40.89 -25.96
C ASN A 518 -11.14 -41.90 -26.45
N ASN A 519 -11.28 -42.46 -27.67
CA ASN A 519 -10.37 -43.48 -28.18
C ASN A 519 -9.21 -42.90 -29.02
N GLU A 520 -9.31 -41.64 -29.47
CA GLU A 520 -8.24 -40.97 -30.23
C GLU A 520 -7.25 -40.18 -29.35
N GLY A 521 -7.44 -40.20 -28.03
CA GLY A 521 -6.60 -39.46 -27.06
C GLY A 521 -5.79 -40.33 -26.08
N SER A 522 -5.70 -41.64 -26.35
CA SER A 522 -4.86 -42.56 -25.55
C SER A 522 -3.56 -42.91 -26.27
#